data_d5caa907531141d17934502af131f27e
#
_entry.id   d5caa907531141d17934502af131f27e
#
_cell.length_a   1.000
_cell.length_b   1.000
_cell.length_c   1.000
_cell.angle_alpha   90.00
_cell.angle_beta   90.00
_cell.angle_gamma   90.00
#
_symmetry.space_group_name_H-M   'P 1'
#
loop_
_entity.id
_entity.type
_entity.pdbx_description
1 polymer ?
#
loop_
_entity_poly.entity_id
_entity_poly.type
_entity_poly.pdbx_seq_one_letter_code
_entity_poly.pdbx_strand_id
1 'polypeptide(L)'
;MSATKCWTEMVRAEHAQSDNMRREEPPADSWSNFAQNFRADPRRTDDVLVDYLRKEIAPGQVILDVGAGGGRLALPLALDAEKMIAVEPSPSMCQVLREVADEFDVQNVDVVESGWLEAQVSRVDVAICAHVLYVIQDIEAFVRKLEEHAGQVMVIMYQGPPQSQIYPLWELVHGVPRLPLPSLPEFLEVLGQLRVEPNVEVVHAQRNRGFESLEIAREQLARRLYVTPDSPQMERLEGLLRQVLEEKDGGFTIKGGIHLEPRVVSWRPSG
;
A
#
# COMPACT_ATOMS: atom_id res chain seq x y z
N MET A 1 0.03 22.98 14.95
CA MET A 1 1.06 22.15 14.27
C MET A 1 0.69 22.12 12.79
N SER A 2 1.66 22.10 11.85
CA SER A 2 1.32 21.95 10.42
C SER A 2 0.89 20.51 10.11
N ALA A 3 0.05 20.32 9.09
CA ALA A 3 -0.41 18.98 8.70
C ALA A 3 0.76 18.06 8.32
N THR A 4 1.75 18.59 7.59
CA THR A 4 2.97 17.83 7.23
C THR A 4 3.76 17.40 8.47
N LYS A 5 3.86 18.24 9.49
CA LYS A 5 4.53 17.90 10.74
C LYS A 5 3.76 16.83 11.53
N CYS A 6 2.42 16.96 11.62
CA CYS A 6 1.58 15.92 12.24
C CYS A 6 1.77 14.58 11.55
N TRP A 7 1.74 14.56 10.23
CA TRP A 7 1.99 13.36 9.43
C TRP A 7 3.32 12.70 9.77
N THR A 8 4.41 13.49 9.73
CA THR A 8 5.77 12.99 10.04
C THR A 8 5.86 12.41 11.47
N GLU A 9 5.24 13.08 12.44
CA GLU A 9 5.22 12.62 13.83
C GLU A 9 4.44 11.31 14.01
N MET A 10 3.30 11.13 13.31
CA MET A 10 2.55 9.87 13.32
C MET A 10 3.38 8.72 12.75
N VAL A 11 4.03 8.91 11.60
CA VAL A 11 4.90 7.90 10.99
C VAL A 11 6.05 7.52 11.93
N ARG A 12 6.71 8.51 12.52
CA ARG A 12 7.82 8.26 13.46
C ARG A 12 7.38 7.52 14.72
N ALA A 13 6.23 7.90 15.29
CA ALA A 13 5.71 7.29 16.50
C ALA A 13 5.31 5.81 16.27
N GLU A 14 4.67 5.54 15.13
CA GLU A 14 4.31 4.16 14.76
C GLU A 14 5.56 3.31 14.50
N HIS A 15 6.54 3.82 13.75
CA HIS A 15 7.80 3.11 13.49
C HIS A 15 8.54 2.83 14.79
N ALA A 16 8.67 3.81 15.69
CA ALA A 16 9.31 3.61 16.98
C ALA A 16 8.59 2.54 17.83
N GLN A 17 7.25 2.51 17.82
CA GLN A 17 6.50 1.44 18.48
C GLN A 17 6.75 0.09 17.81
N SER A 18 6.75 0.00 16.50
CA SER A 18 7.02 -1.22 15.73
C SER A 18 8.42 -1.76 16.02
N ASP A 19 9.43 -0.91 15.99
CA ASP A 19 10.83 -1.28 16.20
C ASP A 19 11.07 -1.79 17.63
N ASN A 20 10.41 -1.18 18.63
CA ASN A 20 10.46 -1.65 20.01
C ASN A 20 9.81 -3.04 20.20
N MET A 21 8.90 -3.44 19.33
CA MET A 21 8.21 -4.74 19.39
C MET A 21 8.92 -5.83 18.57
N ARG A 22 9.69 -5.46 17.58
CA ARG A 22 10.50 -6.40 16.80
C ARG A 22 11.65 -6.92 17.66
N ARG A 23 11.89 -8.23 17.59
CA ARG A 23 13.04 -8.87 18.27
C ARG A 23 14.24 -9.04 17.36
N GLU A 24 14.01 -9.01 16.06
CA GLU A 24 15.02 -9.18 15.03
C GLU A 24 15.05 -7.94 14.14
N GLU A 25 16.21 -7.58 13.66
CA GLU A 25 16.33 -6.53 12.64
C GLU A 25 15.59 -6.98 11.37
N PRO A 26 14.79 -6.10 10.78
CA PRO A 26 14.15 -6.42 9.51
C PRO A 26 15.24 -6.65 8.44
N PRO A 27 15.01 -7.58 7.48
CA PRO A 27 15.94 -7.75 6.38
C PRO A 27 16.08 -6.44 5.60
N ALA A 28 17.24 -6.24 4.96
CA ALA A 28 17.53 -5.05 4.15
C ALA A 28 16.45 -4.80 3.08
N ASP A 29 15.93 -5.88 2.48
CA ASP A 29 14.72 -5.86 1.66
C ASP A 29 13.58 -6.56 2.43
N SER A 30 12.70 -5.76 3.01
CA SER A 30 11.58 -6.26 3.82
C SER A 30 10.54 -7.06 3.03
N TRP A 31 10.57 -7.00 1.70
CA TRP A 31 9.67 -7.70 0.81
C TRP A 31 10.22 -9.03 0.30
N SER A 32 11.52 -9.32 0.48
CA SER A 32 12.21 -10.49 -0.09
C SER A 32 11.48 -11.82 0.13
N ASN A 33 10.90 -12.02 1.32
CA ASN A 33 10.18 -13.25 1.66
C ASN A 33 8.76 -13.34 1.07
N PHE A 34 8.23 -12.25 0.51
CA PHE A 34 6.82 -12.15 0.11
C PHE A 34 6.63 -11.67 -1.32
N ALA A 35 7.69 -11.21 -1.99
CA ALA A 35 7.59 -10.57 -3.31
C ALA A 35 6.84 -11.45 -4.32
N GLN A 36 7.08 -12.77 -4.31
CA GLN A 36 6.39 -13.70 -5.20
C GLN A 36 4.86 -13.74 -5.01
N ASN A 37 4.34 -13.37 -3.85
CA ASN A 37 2.90 -13.29 -3.60
C ASN A 37 2.24 -12.10 -4.30
N PHE A 38 3.03 -11.19 -4.86
CA PHE A 38 2.56 -10.03 -5.62
C PHE A 38 2.52 -10.25 -7.13
N ARG A 39 2.83 -11.45 -7.60
CA ARG A 39 2.63 -11.82 -9.01
C ARG A 39 1.15 -11.77 -9.36
N ALA A 40 0.83 -11.17 -10.47
CA ALA A 40 -0.55 -11.12 -10.98
C ALA A 40 -0.53 -11.11 -12.51
N ASP A 41 -1.48 -11.80 -13.14
CA ASP A 41 -1.67 -11.74 -14.59
C ASP A 41 -2.03 -10.30 -15.01
N PRO A 42 -1.25 -9.65 -15.87
CA PRO A 42 -1.58 -8.31 -16.37
C PRO A 42 -2.89 -8.25 -17.15
N ARG A 43 -3.34 -9.37 -17.71
CA ARG A 43 -4.57 -9.48 -18.52
C ARG A 43 -5.80 -9.87 -17.71
N ARG A 44 -5.67 -9.99 -16.37
CA ARG A 44 -6.81 -10.30 -15.49
C ARG A 44 -7.92 -9.25 -15.63
N THR A 45 -9.17 -9.67 -15.45
CA THR A 45 -10.37 -8.86 -15.64
C THR A 45 -11.21 -8.68 -14.38
N ASP A 46 -10.69 -9.10 -13.22
CA ASP A 46 -11.38 -9.12 -11.93
C ASP A 46 -10.81 -8.09 -10.92
N ASP A 47 -10.05 -7.10 -11.40
CA ASP A 47 -9.47 -6.05 -10.56
C ASP A 47 -10.16 -4.70 -10.82
N VAL A 48 -11.13 -4.39 -9.96
CA VAL A 48 -11.94 -3.16 -10.08
C VAL A 48 -11.13 -1.87 -10.01
N LEU A 49 -9.95 -1.89 -9.36
CA LEU A 49 -9.07 -0.72 -9.32
C LEU A 49 -8.35 -0.52 -10.66
N VAL A 50 -7.90 -1.60 -11.29
CA VAL A 50 -7.35 -1.55 -12.66
C VAL A 50 -8.40 -1.04 -13.65
N ASP A 51 -9.63 -1.57 -13.56
CA ASP A 51 -10.74 -1.14 -14.42
C ASP A 51 -11.09 0.35 -14.20
N TYR A 52 -11.05 0.82 -12.96
CA TYR A 52 -11.23 2.23 -12.66
C TYR A 52 -10.13 3.08 -13.29
N LEU A 53 -8.86 2.73 -13.08
CA LEU A 53 -7.72 3.48 -13.61
C LEU A 53 -7.72 3.53 -15.14
N ARG A 54 -8.08 2.42 -15.81
CA ARG A 54 -8.23 2.38 -17.28
C ARG A 54 -9.32 3.32 -17.83
N LYS A 55 -10.31 3.67 -17.05
CA LYS A 55 -11.34 4.66 -17.45
C LYS A 55 -10.85 6.09 -17.29
N GLU A 56 -10.01 6.33 -16.27
CA GLU A 56 -9.51 7.67 -15.95
C GLU A 56 -8.24 8.05 -16.72
N ILE A 57 -7.47 7.05 -17.17
CA ILE A 57 -6.20 7.23 -17.89
C ILE A 57 -6.45 6.92 -19.37
N ALA A 58 -6.21 7.91 -20.25
CA ALA A 58 -6.40 7.72 -21.68
C ALA A 58 -5.36 6.75 -22.27
N PRO A 59 -5.73 5.90 -23.23
CA PRO A 59 -4.76 5.07 -23.96
C PRO A 59 -3.65 5.90 -24.60
N GLY A 60 -2.45 5.35 -24.67
CA GLY A 60 -1.28 6.00 -25.30
C GLY A 60 -0.62 7.08 -24.45
N GLN A 61 -0.99 7.24 -23.18
CA GLN A 61 -0.30 8.12 -22.26
C GLN A 61 0.98 7.47 -21.69
N VAL A 62 1.94 8.31 -21.29
CA VAL A 62 3.10 7.90 -20.51
C VAL A 62 2.72 7.91 -19.02
N ILE A 63 2.85 6.77 -18.37
CA ILE A 63 2.40 6.56 -16.98
C ILE A 63 3.61 6.30 -16.08
N LEU A 64 3.61 6.90 -14.90
CA LEU A 64 4.55 6.63 -13.81
C LEU A 64 3.80 5.92 -12.68
N ASP A 65 4.31 4.77 -12.22
CA ASP A 65 3.84 4.09 -11.02
C ASP A 65 4.90 4.20 -9.92
N VAL A 66 4.60 4.95 -8.85
CA VAL A 66 5.50 5.17 -7.72
C VAL A 66 5.20 4.18 -6.60
N GLY A 67 6.16 3.31 -6.30
CA GLY A 67 5.98 2.15 -5.42
C GLY A 67 5.25 1.02 -6.16
N ALA A 68 5.74 0.70 -7.37
CA ALA A 68 5.07 -0.23 -8.28
C ALA A 68 4.98 -1.67 -7.75
N GLY A 69 5.79 -2.02 -6.72
CA GLY A 69 5.84 -3.37 -6.17
C GLY A 69 6.12 -4.42 -7.25
N GLY A 70 5.42 -5.54 -7.20
CA GLY A 70 5.50 -6.60 -8.23
C GLY A 70 4.76 -6.29 -9.54
N GLY A 71 4.35 -5.03 -9.78
CA GLY A 71 3.71 -4.59 -11.03
C GLY A 71 2.20 -4.81 -11.09
N ARG A 72 1.53 -5.00 -9.97
CA ARG A 72 0.08 -5.27 -9.92
C ARG A 72 -0.76 -4.24 -10.67
N LEU A 73 -0.41 -2.95 -10.62
CA LEU A 73 -1.07 -1.88 -11.36
C LEU A 73 -0.29 -1.49 -12.62
N ALA A 74 1.03 -1.40 -12.53
CA ALA A 74 1.88 -1.02 -13.64
C ALA A 74 1.69 -1.88 -14.88
N LEU A 75 1.75 -3.22 -14.73
CA LEU A 75 1.70 -4.12 -15.89
C LEU A 75 0.35 -4.13 -16.62
N PRO A 76 -0.81 -4.20 -15.93
CA PRO A 76 -2.10 -4.08 -16.64
C PRO A 76 -2.28 -2.74 -17.36
N LEU A 77 -1.83 -1.63 -16.75
CA LEU A 77 -1.93 -0.31 -17.36
C LEU A 77 -0.95 -0.12 -18.52
N ALA A 78 0.20 -0.79 -18.49
CA ALA A 78 1.17 -0.78 -19.58
C ALA A 78 0.60 -1.35 -20.89
N LEU A 79 -0.40 -2.25 -20.81
CA LEU A 79 -1.03 -2.82 -22.03
C LEU A 79 -1.71 -1.77 -22.90
N ASP A 80 -2.15 -0.65 -22.31
CA ASP A 80 -2.86 0.43 -23.01
C ASP A 80 -2.02 1.72 -23.08
N ALA A 81 -0.87 1.78 -22.38
CA ALA A 81 0.01 2.94 -22.30
C ALA A 81 1.00 3.00 -23.48
N GLU A 82 1.46 4.21 -23.83
CA GLU A 82 2.65 4.36 -24.68
C GLU A 82 3.89 3.83 -23.96
N LYS A 83 4.04 4.20 -22.69
CA LYS A 83 5.15 3.80 -21.83
C LYS A 83 4.73 3.77 -20.38
N MET A 84 5.23 2.80 -19.63
CA MET A 84 5.16 2.71 -18.19
C MET A 84 6.54 2.90 -17.59
N ILE A 85 6.65 3.80 -16.59
CA ILE A 85 7.84 3.94 -15.73
C ILE A 85 7.45 3.44 -14.35
N ALA A 86 8.06 2.37 -13.89
CA ALA A 86 7.79 1.75 -12.59
C ALA A 86 8.94 2.03 -11.62
N VAL A 87 8.73 2.90 -10.64
CA VAL A 87 9.71 3.21 -9.58
C VAL A 87 9.43 2.35 -8.35
N GLU A 88 10.41 1.55 -7.94
CA GLU A 88 10.27 0.64 -6.81
C GLU A 88 11.61 0.48 -6.08
N PRO A 89 11.68 0.71 -4.75
CA PRO A 89 12.95 0.59 -4.01
C PRO A 89 13.35 -0.85 -3.67
N SER A 90 12.42 -1.81 -3.67
CA SER A 90 12.70 -3.21 -3.29
C SER A 90 13.26 -4.00 -4.47
N PRO A 91 14.51 -4.52 -4.38
CA PRO A 91 15.08 -5.35 -5.44
C PRO A 91 14.25 -6.60 -5.74
N SER A 92 13.71 -7.26 -4.71
CA SER A 92 12.89 -8.46 -4.89
C SER A 92 11.56 -8.16 -5.59
N MET A 93 10.93 -7.02 -5.31
CA MET A 93 9.74 -6.57 -6.03
C MET A 93 10.06 -6.22 -7.47
N CYS A 94 11.15 -5.47 -7.72
CA CYS A 94 11.61 -5.17 -9.07
C CYS A 94 11.88 -6.44 -9.89
N GLN A 95 12.46 -7.45 -9.27
CA GLN A 95 12.68 -8.75 -9.91
C GLN A 95 11.36 -9.39 -10.32
N VAL A 96 10.38 -9.47 -9.42
CA VAL A 96 9.05 -10.02 -9.71
C VAL A 96 8.38 -9.25 -10.86
N LEU A 97 8.45 -7.91 -10.83
CA LEU A 97 7.87 -7.07 -11.87
C LEU A 97 8.48 -7.40 -13.24
N ARG A 98 9.82 -7.48 -13.34
CA ARG A 98 10.52 -7.84 -14.57
C ARG A 98 10.15 -9.25 -15.07
N GLU A 99 10.15 -10.24 -14.15
CA GLU A 99 9.76 -11.62 -14.47
C GLU A 99 8.34 -11.71 -15.06
N VAL A 100 7.38 -11.01 -14.45
CA VAL A 100 5.99 -10.99 -14.94
C VAL A 100 5.89 -10.23 -16.26
N ALA A 101 6.61 -9.11 -16.43
CA ALA A 101 6.63 -8.38 -17.69
C ALA A 101 7.16 -9.28 -18.84
N ASP A 102 8.24 -10.01 -18.61
CA ASP A 102 8.83 -10.94 -19.58
C ASP A 102 7.88 -12.11 -19.89
N GLU A 103 7.29 -12.72 -18.84
CA GLU A 103 6.35 -13.86 -18.99
C GLU A 103 5.13 -13.51 -19.86
N PHE A 104 4.63 -12.29 -19.73
CA PHE A 104 3.43 -11.82 -20.45
C PHE A 104 3.74 -10.94 -21.68
N ASP A 105 5.02 -10.82 -22.06
CA ASP A 105 5.49 -10.02 -23.20
C ASP A 105 5.04 -8.54 -23.12
N VAL A 106 5.21 -7.92 -21.97
CA VAL A 106 4.94 -6.48 -21.74
C VAL A 106 6.28 -5.72 -21.86
N GLN A 107 6.54 -5.15 -23.05
CA GLN A 107 7.87 -4.64 -23.42
C GLN A 107 8.06 -3.12 -23.17
N ASN A 108 7.00 -2.39 -22.86
CA ASN A 108 7.00 -0.93 -22.73
C ASN A 108 7.10 -0.45 -21.27
N VAL A 109 7.75 -1.23 -20.41
CA VAL A 109 7.94 -0.93 -18.98
C VAL A 109 9.40 -0.69 -18.64
N ASP A 110 9.71 0.51 -18.16
CA ASP A 110 11.01 0.84 -17.58
C ASP A 110 10.96 0.67 -16.06
N VAL A 111 11.73 -0.25 -15.49
CA VAL A 111 11.83 -0.46 -14.05
C VAL A 111 13.00 0.32 -13.47
N VAL A 112 12.69 1.30 -12.63
CA VAL A 112 13.65 2.13 -11.91
C VAL A 112 13.75 1.65 -10.46
N GLU A 113 14.82 0.92 -10.13
CA GLU A 113 15.09 0.39 -8.80
C GLU A 113 15.66 1.49 -7.90
N SER A 114 14.77 2.28 -7.29
CA SER A 114 15.12 3.45 -6.48
C SER A 114 13.96 3.86 -5.58
N GLY A 115 14.26 4.55 -4.48
CA GLY A 115 13.27 5.33 -3.75
C GLY A 115 12.76 6.51 -4.60
N TRP A 116 11.50 6.92 -4.38
CA TRP A 116 10.90 7.98 -5.19
C TRP A 116 11.68 9.29 -5.13
N LEU A 117 12.13 9.69 -3.94
CA LEU A 117 12.83 10.98 -3.79
C LEU A 117 14.19 11.02 -4.52
N GLU A 118 14.84 9.87 -4.67
CA GLU A 118 16.13 9.71 -5.35
C GLU A 118 16.00 9.39 -6.85
N ALA A 119 14.85 8.82 -7.27
CA ALA A 119 14.61 8.40 -8.63
C ALA A 119 14.74 9.56 -9.62
N GLN A 120 15.38 9.30 -10.75
CA GLN A 120 15.45 10.24 -11.87
C GLN A 120 14.50 9.77 -12.98
N VAL A 121 13.43 10.51 -13.18
CA VAL A 121 12.42 10.21 -14.19
C VAL A 121 12.09 11.44 -15.02
N SER A 122 11.69 11.25 -16.26
CA SER A 122 11.16 12.32 -17.10
C SER A 122 9.75 12.69 -16.68
N ARG A 123 9.26 13.85 -17.12
CA ARG A 123 7.87 14.23 -16.93
C ARG A 123 6.95 13.28 -17.72
N VAL A 124 5.82 12.94 -17.11
CA VAL A 124 4.82 12.00 -17.62
C VAL A 124 3.43 12.64 -17.68
N ASP A 125 2.49 11.97 -18.35
CA ASP A 125 1.10 12.43 -18.40
C ASP A 125 0.40 12.17 -17.05
N VAL A 126 0.57 10.96 -16.48
CA VAL A 126 -0.10 10.53 -15.25
C VAL A 126 0.89 9.85 -14.32
N ALA A 127 0.92 10.27 -13.05
CA ALA A 127 1.56 9.51 -11.97
C ALA A 127 0.50 8.82 -11.11
N ILE A 128 0.68 7.55 -10.85
CA ILE A 128 -0.07 6.77 -9.88
C ILE A 128 0.82 6.42 -8.68
N CYS A 129 0.22 6.34 -7.49
CA CYS A 129 0.92 5.94 -6.27
C CYS A 129 -0.08 5.20 -5.37
N ALA A 130 0.05 3.89 -5.26
CA ALA A 130 -0.94 3.05 -4.60
C ALA A 130 -0.42 2.42 -3.31
N HIS A 131 -1.04 2.79 -2.17
CA HIS A 131 -0.75 2.23 -0.84
C HIS A 131 0.71 2.42 -0.35
N VAL A 132 1.40 3.48 -0.81
CA VAL A 132 2.80 3.79 -0.47
C VAL A 132 2.91 4.80 0.67
N LEU A 133 2.10 5.86 0.65
CA LEU A 133 2.30 7.07 1.43
C LEU A 133 2.34 6.87 2.95
N TYR A 134 1.65 5.88 3.48
CA TYR A 134 1.47 5.68 4.92
C TYR A 134 2.77 5.70 5.74
N VAL A 135 3.89 5.30 5.15
CA VAL A 135 5.20 5.18 5.79
C VAL A 135 6.19 6.27 5.39
N ILE A 136 5.78 7.20 4.54
CA ILE A 136 6.64 8.27 4.02
C ILE A 136 6.73 9.40 5.05
N GLN A 137 7.92 9.67 5.58
CA GLN A 137 8.11 10.73 6.57
C GLN A 137 8.08 12.12 5.94
N ASP A 138 8.76 12.32 4.81
CA ASP A 138 8.79 13.60 4.09
C ASP A 138 7.68 13.64 3.03
N ILE A 139 6.45 13.73 3.51
CA ILE A 139 5.25 13.73 2.65
C ILE A 139 5.20 14.96 1.75
N GLU A 140 5.71 16.11 2.20
CA GLU A 140 5.72 17.33 1.39
C GLU A 140 6.63 17.19 0.18
N ALA A 141 7.89 16.78 0.38
CA ALA A 141 8.82 16.56 -0.73
C ALA A 141 8.31 15.48 -1.69
N PHE A 142 7.69 14.42 -1.14
CA PHE A 142 7.11 13.35 -1.95
C PHE A 142 6.00 13.87 -2.88
N VAL A 143 5.05 14.63 -2.35
CA VAL A 143 3.92 15.19 -3.13
C VAL A 143 4.42 16.22 -4.14
N ARG A 144 5.31 17.13 -3.74
CA ARG A 144 5.86 18.13 -4.66
C ARG A 144 6.57 17.51 -5.85
N LYS A 145 7.34 16.45 -5.61
CA LYS A 145 8.00 15.74 -6.69
C LYS A 145 7.01 15.05 -7.63
N LEU A 146 5.87 14.52 -7.13
CA LEU A 146 4.81 14.02 -8.00
C LEU A 146 4.24 15.13 -8.89
N GLU A 147 3.99 16.32 -8.33
CA GLU A 147 3.47 17.47 -9.07
C GLU A 147 4.44 17.97 -10.14
N GLU A 148 5.74 17.98 -9.85
CA GLU A 148 6.79 18.39 -10.81
C GLU A 148 6.87 17.46 -12.02
N HIS A 149 6.61 16.16 -11.82
CA HIS A 149 6.85 15.14 -12.84
C HIS A 149 5.60 14.64 -13.56
N ALA A 150 4.39 15.05 -13.16
CA ALA A 150 3.17 14.54 -13.77
C ALA A 150 2.19 15.65 -14.19
N GLY A 151 1.43 15.41 -15.24
CA GLY A 151 0.30 16.27 -15.65
C GLY A 151 -0.96 16.00 -14.85
N GLN A 152 -1.10 14.78 -14.31
CA GLN A 152 -2.14 14.36 -13.39
C GLN A 152 -1.53 13.43 -12.34
N VAL A 153 -1.96 13.58 -11.10
CA VAL A 153 -1.54 12.70 -9.99
C VAL A 153 -2.76 11.94 -9.48
N MET A 154 -2.59 10.65 -9.23
CA MET A 154 -3.61 9.75 -8.68
C MET A 154 -3.01 8.94 -7.52
N VAL A 155 -3.35 9.31 -6.29
CA VAL A 155 -2.95 8.58 -5.09
C VAL A 155 -4.06 7.64 -4.67
N ILE A 156 -3.74 6.37 -4.48
CA ILE A 156 -4.68 5.37 -4.01
C ILE A 156 -4.35 5.00 -2.56
N MET A 157 -5.31 5.19 -1.67
CA MET A 157 -5.15 4.84 -0.26
C MET A 157 -6.48 4.47 0.40
N TYR A 158 -6.43 3.93 1.59
CA TYR A 158 -7.61 3.62 2.38
C TYR A 158 -8.02 4.78 3.29
N GLN A 159 -9.29 4.77 3.71
CA GLN A 159 -9.80 5.71 4.71
C GLN A 159 -9.07 5.64 6.05
N GLY A 160 -8.59 4.47 6.43
CA GLY A 160 -7.74 4.22 7.59
C GLY A 160 -6.46 3.47 7.20
N PRO A 161 -5.49 3.35 8.12
CA PRO A 161 -4.24 2.64 7.83
C PRO A 161 -4.51 1.18 7.42
N PRO A 162 -3.68 0.59 6.55
CA PRO A 162 -3.90 -0.77 6.03
C PRO A 162 -4.07 -1.84 7.11
N GLN A 163 -3.43 -1.65 8.26
CA GLN A 163 -3.47 -2.59 9.38
C GLN A 163 -4.50 -2.24 10.47
N SER A 164 -5.32 -1.21 10.27
CA SER A 164 -6.31 -0.77 11.28
C SER A 164 -7.28 -1.88 11.72
N GLN A 165 -7.52 -2.88 10.87
CA GLN A 165 -8.34 -4.04 11.21
C GLN A 165 -7.82 -4.85 12.40
N ILE A 166 -6.50 -4.84 12.65
CA ILE A 166 -5.88 -5.59 13.74
C ILE A 166 -5.56 -4.74 14.97
N TYR A 167 -5.82 -3.43 14.95
CA TYR A 167 -5.55 -2.55 16.09
C TYR A 167 -6.26 -2.99 17.39
N PRO A 168 -7.53 -3.42 17.37
CA PRO A 168 -8.16 -3.97 18.57
C PRO A 168 -7.45 -5.21 19.11
N LEU A 169 -6.95 -6.09 18.25
CA LEU A 169 -6.17 -7.25 18.64
C LEU A 169 -4.82 -6.88 19.21
N TRP A 170 -4.20 -5.83 18.71
CA TRP A 170 -2.93 -5.35 19.24
C TRP A 170 -3.01 -5.02 20.72
N GLU A 171 -4.01 -4.25 21.13
CA GLU A 171 -4.21 -3.88 22.53
C GLU A 171 -4.49 -5.10 23.43
N LEU A 172 -5.31 -6.04 22.95
CA LEU A 172 -5.62 -7.28 23.67
C LEU A 172 -4.38 -8.17 23.87
N VAL A 173 -3.45 -8.18 22.91
CA VAL A 173 -2.24 -9.02 22.93
C VAL A 173 -1.11 -8.33 23.70
N HIS A 174 -0.90 -7.03 23.49
CA HIS A 174 0.25 -6.29 24.04
C HIS A 174 -0.08 -5.47 25.30
N GLY A 175 -1.37 -5.23 25.57
CA GLY A 175 -1.81 -4.41 26.73
C GLY A 175 -1.60 -2.91 26.54
N VAL A 176 -1.27 -2.46 25.34
CA VAL A 176 -1.10 -1.05 24.96
C VAL A 176 -1.76 -0.80 23.61
N PRO A 177 -2.35 0.39 23.35
CA PRO A 177 -2.95 0.69 22.06
C PRO A 177 -1.90 0.75 20.95
N ARG A 178 -2.31 0.40 19.73
CA ARG A 178 -1.49 0.59 18.53
C ARG A 178 -1.50 2.06 18.13
N LEU A 179 -0.32 2.61 17.92
CA LEU A 179 -0.18 3.94 17.34
C LEU A 179 -0.50 3.87 15.84
N PRO A 180 -1.41 4.70 15.32
CA PRO A 180 -1.81 4.62 13.92
C PRO A 180 -0.80 5.28 12.99
N LEU A 181 -0.59 4.68 11.83
CA LEU A 181 -0.03 5.40 10.67
C LEU A 181 -1.05 6.44 10.17
N PRO A 182 -0.60 7.53 9.55
CA PRO A 182 -1.50 8.46 8.88
C PRO A 182 -2.23 7.77 7.72
N SER A 183 -3.38 8.31 7.35
CA SER A 183 -4.25 7.75 6.31
C SER A 183 -4.92 8.86 5.49
N LEU A 184 -6.02 8.58 4.82
CA LEU A 184 -6.67 9.54 3.95
C LEU A 184 -7.02 10.87 4.65
N PRO A 185 -7.61 10.92 5.87
CA PRO A 185 -7.93 12.20 6.51
C PRO A 185 -6.70 13.10 6.67
N GLU A 186 -5.60 12.54 7.17
CA GLU A 186 -4.36 13.29 7.38
C GLU A 186 -3.73 13.70 6.04
N PHE A 187 -3.87 12.87 5.00
CA PHE A 187 -3.38 13.21 3.66
C PHE A 187 -4.15 14.38 3.05
N LEU A 188 -5.46 14.43 3.24
CA LEU A 188 -6.27 15.57 2.77
C LEU A 188 -5.91 16.88 3.50
N GLU A 189 -5.56 16.82 4.79
CA GLU A 189 -5.03 17.98 5.52
C GLU A 189 -3.67 18.43 4.96
N VAL A 190 -2.79 17.48 4.61
CA VAL A 190 -1.51 17.78 3.94
C VAL A 190 -1.76 18.45 2.60
N LEU A 191 -2.63 17.91 1.74
CA LEU A 191 -2.96 18.52 0.45
C LEU A 191 -3.53 19.92 0.61
N GLY A 192 -4.44 20.13 1.58
CA GLY A 192 -4.99 21.44 1.92
C GLY A 192 -3.91 22.44 2.33
N GLN A 193 -2.93 22.03 3.16
CA GLN A 193 -1.77 22.86 3.51
C GLN A 193 -0.92 23.21 2.27
N LEU A 194 -0.76 22.27 1.34
CA LEU A 194 -0.02 22.47 0.09
C LEU A 194 -0.81 23.23 -0.98
N ARG A 195 -2.06 23.62 -0.68
CA ARG A 195 -3.01 24.29 -1.58
C ARG A 195 -3.40 23.46 -2.79
N VAL A 196 -3.46 22.15 -2.60
CA VAL A 196 -3.97 21.19 -3.59
C VAL A 196 -5.43 20.90 -3.29
N GLU A 197 -6.29 21.04 -4.30
CA GLU A 197 -7.71 20.70 -4.23
C GLU A 197 -7.95 19.39 -5.00
N PRO A 198 -7.97 18.23 -4.32
CA PRO A 198 -8.14 16.95 -5.00
C PRO A 198 -9.62 16.59 -5.19
N ASN A 199 -9.90 15.79 -6.22
CA ASN A 199 -11.09 14.97 -6.27
C ASN A 199 -10.85 13.67 -5.47
N VAL A 200 -11.87 13.16 -4.78
CA VAL A 200 -11.78 11.92 -3.98
C VAL A 200 -12.92 10.99 -4.38
N GLU A 201 -12.59 9.85 -4.91
CA GLU A 201 -13.56 8.84 -5.33
C GLU A 201 -13.37 7.51 -4.60
N VAL A 202 -14.47 6.81 -4.38
CA VAL A 202 -14.49 5.48 -3.75
C VAL A 202 -14.47 4.42 -4.84
N VAL A 203 -13.51 3.51 -4.78
CA VAL A 203 -13.52 2.32 -5.63
C VAL A 203 -14.05 1.14 -4.80
N HIS A 204 -15.28 0.73 -5.11
CA HIS A 204 -15.94 -0.37 -4.40
C HIS A 204 -15.31 -1.72 -4.79
N ALA A 205 -14.34 -2.15 -4.00
CA ALA A 205 -13.69 -3.44 -4.16
C ALA A 205 -14.45 -4.55 -3.41
N GLN A 206 -14.39 -5.77 -3.94
CA GLN A 206 -14.91 -6.92 -3.22
C GLN A 206 -14.18 -7.12 -1.89
N ARG A 207 -14.91 -7.56 -0.87
CA ARG A 207 -14.30 -7.89 0.43
C ARG A 207 -13.25 -8.98 0.25
N ASN A 208 -12.11 -8.83 0.90
CA ASN A 208 -11.14 -9.91 1.04
C ASN A 208 -11.83 -11.14 1.67
N ARG A 209 -11.55 -12.31 1.12
CA ARG A 209 -12.11 -13.58 1.61
C ARG A 209 -11.69 -13.93 3.04
N GLY A 210 -10.78 -13.15 3.63
CA GLY A 210 -10.23 -13.43 4.95
C GLY A 210 -9.15 -14.51 4.93
N PHE A 211 -9.02 -15.24 6.03
CA PHE A 211 -8.05 -16.32 6.20
C PHE A 211 -8.70 -17.65 5.79
N GLU A 212 -7.97 -18.49 5.07
CA GLU A 212 -8.48 -19.80 4.60
C GLU A 212 -8.68 -20.80 5.75
N SER A 213 -7.89 -20.68 6.82
CA SER A 213 -8.00 -21.53 8.01
C SER A 213 -7.63 -20.77 9.28
N LEU A 214 -7.99 -21.34 10.45
CA LEU A 214 -7.55 -20.78 11.74
C LEU A 214 -6.02 -20.84 11.93
N GLU A 215 -5.37 -21.82 11.36
CA GLU A 215 -3.91 -21.94 11.40
C GLU A 215 -3.24 -20.82 10.60
N ILE A 216 -3.70 -20.59 9.37
CA ILE A 216 -3.24 -19.46 8.53
C ILE A 216 -3.56 -18.12 9.21
N ALA A 217 -4.74 -17.98 9.83
CA ALA A 217 -5.09 -16.79 10.60
C ALA A 217 -4.12 -16.56 11.75
N ARG A 218 -3.81 -17.61 12.52
CA ARG A 218 -2.86 -17.56 13.63
C ARG A 218 -1.48 -17.09 13.17
N GLU A 219 -0.93 -17.70 12.14
CA GLU A 219 0.39 -17.35 11.61
C GLU A 219 0.44 -15.90 11.08
N GLN A 220 -0.54 -15.52 10.26
CA GLN A 220 -0.58 -14.19 9.69
C GLN A 220 -0.82 -13.10 10.74
N LEU A 221 -1.68 -13.35 11.73
CA LEU A 221 -1.93 -12.42 12.82
C LEU A 221 -0.72 -12.31 13.75
N ALA A 222 -0.07 -13.45 14.10
CA ALA A 222 1.15 -13.43 14.90
C ALA A 222 2.23 -12.54 14.25
N ARG A 223 2.46 -12.72 12.96
CA ARG A 223 3.42 -11.91 12.20
C ARG A 223 3.05 -10.41 12.21
N ARG A 224 1.79 -10.08 11.93
CA ARG A 224 1.32 -8.67 11.89
C ARG A 224 1.35 -8.00 13.26
N LEU A 225 1.24 -8.79 14.33
CA LEU A 225 1.29 -8.34 15.72
C LEU A 225 2.71 -8.41 16.31
N TYR A 226 3.72 -8.79 15.55
CA TYR A 226 5.10 -9.01 16.03
C TYR A 226 5.18 -9.99 17.20
N VAL A 227 4.33 -11.03 17.20
CA VAL A 227 4.27 -12.05 18.21
C VAL A 227 5.19 -13.21 17.84
N THR A 228 6.10 -13.56 18.73
CA THR A 228 7.02 -14.71 18.51
C THR A 228 6.44 -15.99 19.11
N PRO A 229 6.77 -17.16 18.54
CA PRO A 229 6.44 -18.45 19.15
C PRO A 229 6.88 -18.50 20.62
N ASP A 230 6.17 -19.27 21.44
CA ASP A 230 6.45 -19.51 22.86
C ASP A 230 6.49 -18.25 23.74
N SER A 231 5.89 -17.15 23.29
CA SER A 231 5.76 -15.93 24.07
C SER A 231 4.41 -15.84 24.79
N PRO A 232 4.33 -15.11 25.94
CA PRO A 232 3.04 -14.85 26.60
C PRO A 232 2.02 -14.15 25.68
N GLN A 233 2.50 -13.39 24.69
CA GLN A 233 1.67 -12.76 23.67
C GLN A 233 1.05 -13.79 22.71
N MET A 234 1.80 -14.87 22.38
CA MET A 234 1.28 -15.97 21.57
C MET A 234 0.14 -16.72 22.30
N GLU A 235 0.33 -17.02 23.58
CA GLU A 235 -0.71 -17.63 24.40
C GLU A 235 -1.99 -16.78 24.43
N ARG A 236 -1.84 -15.46 24.61
CA ARG A 236 -2.98 -14.52 24.55
C ARG A 236 -3.65 -14.53 23.17
N LEU A 237 -2.87 -14.45 22.09
CA LEU A 237 -3.40 -14.48 20.73
C LEU A 237 -4.20 -15.76 20.48
N GLU A 238 -3.65 -16.92 20.81
CA GLU A 238 -4.31 -18.22 20.64
C GLU A 238 -5.61 -18.31 21.45
N GLY A 239 -5.62 -17.82 22.67
CA GLY A 239 -6.82 -17.74 23.51
C GLY A 239 -7.91 -16.83 22.94
N LEU A 240 -7.53 -15.83 22.15
CA LEU A 240 -8.45 -14.87 21.54
C LEU A 240 -8.98 -15.30 20.16
N LEU A 241 -8.25 -16.13 19.40
CA LEU A 241 -8.57 -16.42 17.99
C LEU A 241 -10.03 -16.78 17.75
N ARG A 242 -10.58 -17.71 18.55
CA ARG A 242 -11.97 -18.16 18.42
C ARG A 242 -13.00 -17.10 18.85
N GLN A 243 -12.59 -16.11 19.62
CA GLN A 243 -13.48 -15.03 20.07
C GLN A 243 -13.50 -13.90 19.04
N VAL A 244 -12.37 -13.62 18.42
CA VAL A 244 -12.20 -12.47 17.50
C VAL A 244 -12.40 -12.83 16.03
N LEU A 245 -12.36 -14.12 15.69
CA LEU A 245 -12.62 -14.58 14.32
C LEU A 245 -14.06 -15.11 14.20
N GLU A 246 -14.64 -14.92 13.04
CA GLU A 246 -15.90 -15.53 12.60
C GLU A 246 -15.68 -16.24 11.27
N GLU A 247 -16.35 -17.38 11.10
CA GLU A 247 -16.39 -18.08 9.83
C GLU A 247 -17.36 -17.37 8.89
N LYS A 248 -16.92 -17.01 7.70
CA LYS A 248 -17.72 -16.32 6.71
C LYS A 248 -17.22 -16.63 5.29
N ASP A 249 -18.14 -16.92 4.38
CA ASP A 249 -17.88 -17.18 2.96
C ASP A 249 -16.80 -18.26 2.71
N GLY A 250 -16.72 -19.26 3.58
CA GLY A 250 -15.76 -20.37 3.49
C GLY A 250 -14.35 -20.04 4.00
N GLY A 251 -14.21 -18.96 4.76
CA GLY A 251 -12.96 -18.56 5.41
C GLY A 251 -13.19 -17.93 6.78
N PHE A 252 -12.15 -17.34 7.37
CA PHE A 252 -12.22 -16.69 8.68
C PHE A 252 -11.94 -15.19 8.54
N THR A 253 -12.79 -14.36 9.13
CA THR A 253 -12.62 -12.90 9.16
C THR A 253 -12.60 -12.39 10.60
N ILE A 254 -11.99 -11.22 10.81
CA ILE A 254 -12.02 -10.57 12.13
C ILE A 254 -13.42 -10.00 12.35
N LYS A 255 -14.06 -10.37 13.46
CA LYS A 255 -15.38 -9.86 13.86
C LYS A 255 -15.35 -8.34 13.97
N GLY A 256 -16.32 -7.69 13.33
CA GLY A 256 -16.38 -6.24 13.31
C GLY A 256 -15.23 -5.57 12.53
N GLY A 257 -14.46 -6.34 11.78
CA GLY A 257 -13.38 -5.82 10.93
C GLY A 257 -13.91 -4.81 9.92
N ILE A 258 -13.24 -3.66 9.83
CA ILE A 258 -13.59 -2.61 8.88
C ILE A 258 -13.19 -3.06 7.48
N HIS A 259 -14.11 -2.98 6.53
CA HIS A 259 -13.78 -3.14 5.13
C HIS A 259 -13.02 -1.91 4.63
N LEU A 260 -11.78 -2.10 4.22
CA LEU A 260 -10.95 -1.03 3.67
C LEU A 260 -11.16 -0.93 2.17
N GLU A 261 -12.01 0.01 1.75
CA GLU A 261 -12.20 0.31 0.34
C GLU A 261 -11.15 1.32 -0.13
N PRO A 262 -10.54 1.13 -1.30
CA PRO A 262 -9.64 2.11 -1.89
C PRO A 262 -10.36 3.44 -2.15
N ARG A 263 -9.65 4.52 -1.89
CA ARG A 263 -10.01 5.88 -2.31
C ARG A 263 -8.97 6.34 -3.30
N VAL A 264 -9.42 6.83 -4.44
CA VAL A 264 -8.57 7.49 -5.43
C VAL A 264 -8.65 8.99 -5.17
N VAL A 265 -7.51 9.57 -4.84
CA VAL A 265 -7.32 11.00 -4.62
C VAL A 265 -6.59 11.55 -5.83
N SER A 266 -7.26 12.32 -6.66
CA SER A 266 -6.70 12.79 -7.92
C SER A 266 -6.72 14.30 -8.06
N TRP A 267 -5.68 14.86 -8.68
CA TRP A 267 -5.58 16.27 -8.99
C TRP A 267 -4.68 16.53 -10.21
N ARG A 268 -4.79 17.73 -10.75
CA ARG A 268 -3.87 18.25 -11.77
C ARG A 268 -3.01 19.33 -11.14
N PRO A 269 -1.67 19.20 -11.16
CA PRO A 269 -0.78 20.25 -10.68
C PRO A 269 -1.05 21.57 -11.37
N SER A 270 -1.12 22.65 -10.57
CA SER A 270 -1.14 24.02 -11.11
C SER A 270 0.24 24.29 -11.68
N GLY A 271 0.38 24.47 -13.00
CA GLY A 271 1.65 24.70 -13.69
C GLY A 271 2.39 25.95 -13.23
#